data_903f03f6a3df681f9562d94197410799
#
_entry.id   903f03f6a3df681f9562d94197410799
#
_cell.length_a   1.000
_cell.length_b   1.000
_cell.length_c   1.000
_cell.angle_alpha   90.00
_cell.angle_beta   90.00
_cell.angle_gamma   90.00
#
_symmetry.space_group_name_H-M   'P 1'
#
loop_
_entity.id
_entity.type
_entity.pdbx_description
1 polymer ?
#
loop_
_entity_poly.entity_id
_entity_poly.type
_entity_poly.pdbx_seq_one_letter_code
_entity_poly.pdbx_strand_id
1 'polypeptide(L)'
;TNAKRVNRNDLTYRISSTATPEQNRALRSVASKVDRNAVEVVSPNADRYMDRKEVAVSPVESTTDHLDLVFPEVKSVSPAVEKAINTTIKKYVSKIQNDVEKLNAKESDKTNVVMYYDVKTDKNGIFSVLIHTYTMRDHDANGVNYVKGFTFNTTTGRQLSLYDLGGLNKKELVNAIDNNQDVKNQLGGEVNIDKMPTEFYTTDDYSVVMVLQQDVDTIHSAGTVYVPVGNLRDRQNDVTKK
;
A
#
# COMPACT_ATOMS: atom_id res chain seq x y z
N THR A 1 -17.68 -23.18 5.72
CA THR A 1 -16.86 -22.97 4.50
C THR A 1 -15.75 -22.00 4.85
N ASN A 2 -14.53 -22.53 5.02
CA ASN A 2 -13.34 -21.73 5.25
C ASN A 2 -13.04 -20.94 3.96
N ALA A 3 -13.53 -19.71 3.88
CA ALA A 3 -13.07 -18.79 2.86
C ALA A 3 -11.61 -18.45 3.19
N LYS A 4 -10.69 -19.00 2.42
CA LYS A 4 -9.27 -18.60 2.47
C LYS A 4 -9.19 -17.11 2.23
N ARG A 5 -8.59 -16.39 3.16
CA ARG A 5 -8.22 -14.99 2.96
C ARG A 5 -7.29 -14.94 1.75
N VAL A 6 -7.78 -14.40 0.65
CA VAL A 6 -6.94 -14.21 -0.54
C VAL A 6 -5.96 -13.10 -0.19
N ASN A 7 -4.69 -13.45 -0.12
CA ASN A 7 -3.63 -12.46 0.06
C ASN A 7 -3.54 -11.66 -1.25
N ARG A 8 -3.69 -10.34 -1.18
CA ARG A 8 -3.63 -9.45 -2.33
C ARG A 8 -2.31 -9.49 -3.06
N ASN A 9 -1.24 -9.85 -2.37
CA ASN A 9 0.06 -10.06 -2.99
C ASN A 9 0.03 -11.22 -4.01
N ASP A 10 -0.98 -12.10 -3.94
CA ASP A 10 -1.19 -13.20 -4.89
C ASP A 10 -2.06 -12.78 -6.08
N LEU A 11 -2.68 -11.60 -6.04
CA LEU A 11 -3.47 -11.05 -7.13
C LEU A 11 -2.61 -10.15 -8.03
N THR A 12 -1.65 -10.73 -8.70
CA THR A 12 -0.95 -10.07 -9.80
C THR A 12 -1.80 -10.17 -11.07
N TYR A 13 -2.69 -9.21 -11.29
CA TYR A 13 -3.29 -9.05 -12.60
C TYR A 13 -2.39 -8.18 -13.46
N ARG A 14 -2.02 -8.74 -14.61
CA ARG A 14 -1.30 -8.00 -15.63
C ARG A 14 -2.32 -7.43 -16.61
N ILE A 15 -2.43 -6.12 -16.66
CA ILE A 15 -3.11 -5.46 -17.77
C ILE A 15 -2.23 -5.68 -18.99
N SER A 16 -2.76 -6.37 -19.99
CA SER A 16 -2.01 -6.67 -21.21
C SER A 16 -1.73 -5.39 -21.99
N SER A 17 -0.50 -5.23 -22.49
CA SER A 17 -0.13 -4.15 -23.39
C SER A 17 -0.91 -4.15 -24.72
N THR A 18 -1.50 -5.29 -25.09
CA THR A 18 -2.32 -5.45 -26.30
C THR A 18 -3.81 -5.26 -26.03
N ALA A 19 -4.20 -5.07 -24.77
CA ALA A 19 -5.59 -4.88 -24.41
C ALA A 19 -6.10 -3.50 -24.85
N THR A 20 -7.32 -3.48 -25.40
CA THR A 20 -8.01 -2.23 -25.71
C THR A 20 -8.36 -1.46 -24.42
N PRO A 21 -8.64 -0.14 -24.49
CA PRO A 21 -9.13 0.62 -23.34
C PRO A 21 -10.36 0.00 -22.67
N GLU A 22 -11.28 -0.58 -23.46
CA GLU A 22 -12.46 -1.27 -22.93
C GLU A 22 -12.10 -2.56 -22.20
N GLN A 23 -11.18 -3.36 -22.75
CA GLN A 23 -10.67 -4.56 -22.07
C GLN A 23 -9.95 -4.22 -20.78
N ASN A 24 -9.14 -3.16 -20.78
CA ASN A 24 -8.49 -2.67 -19.56
C ASN A 24 -9.52 -2.18 -18.53
N ARG A 25 -10.59 -1.53 -18.96
CA ARG A 25 -11.70 -1.11 -18.11
C ARG A 25 -12.41 -2.32 -17.50
N ALA A 26 -12.68 -3.35 -18.29
CA ALA A 26 -13.28 -4.60 -17.80
C ALA A 26 -12.38 -5.31 -16.77
N LEU A 27 -11.07 -5.39 -17.03
CA LEU A 27 -10.09 -5.95 -16.10
C LEU A 27 -10.01 -5.16 -14.78
N ARG A 28 -10.05 -3.83 -14.86
CA ARG A 28 -10.10 -2.96 -13.68
C ARG A 28 -11.35 -3.22 -12.85
N SER A 29 -12.50 -3.33 -13.51
CA SER A 29 -13.78 -3.63 -12.85
C SER A 29 -13.77 -4.98 -12.16
N VAL A 30 -13.20 -6.00 -12.77
CA VAL A 30 -13.06 -7.34 -12.17
C VAL A 30 -12.10 -7.29 -10.97
N ALA A 31 -10.94 -6.66 -11.14
CA ALA A 31 -9.95 -6.52 -10.08
C ALA A 31 -10.53 -5.79 -8.85
N SER A 32 -11.26 -4.68 -9.07
CA SER A 32 -11.87 -3.93 -7.99
C SER A 32 -12.98 -4.73 -7.28
N LYS A 33 -13.74 -5.56 -8.00
CA LYS A 33 -14.75 -6.46 -7.42
C LYS A 33 -14.14 -7.57 -6.58
N VAL A 34 -13.05 -8.17 -7.05
CA VAL A 34 -12.32 -9.20 -6.28
C VAL A 34 -11.78 -8.60 -4.99
N ASP A 35 -11.26 -7.40 -5.06
CA ASP A 35 -10.73 -6.68 -3.90
C ASP A 35 -11.82 -6.33 -2.87
N ARG A 36 -13.00 -5.93 -3.32
CA ARG A 36 -14.18 -5.68 -2.49
C ARG A 36 -14.61 -6.93 -1.74
N ASN A 37 -14.67 -8.06 -2.43
CA ASN A 37 -15.09 -9.33 -1.83
C ASN A 37 -14.07 -9.85 -0.79
N ALA A 38 -12.79 -9.57 -0.96
CA ALA A 38 -11.76 -9.93 0.01
C ALA A 38 -11.88 -9.17 1.34
N VAL A 39 -12.50 -7.99 1.33
CA VAL A 39 -12.71 -7.15 2.52
C VAL A 39 -13.99 -7.56 3.27
N GLU A 40 -14.98 -8.14 2.59
CA GLU A 40 -16.30 -8.45 3.18
C GLU A 40 -16.39 -9.83 3.85
N VAL A 41 -15.45 -10.73 3.65
CA VAL A 41 -15.53 -12.08 4.22
C VAL A 41 -14.93 -12.10 5.63
N VAL A 42 -15.58 -11.42 6.56
CA VAL A 42 -15.40 -11.70 7.98
C VAL A 42 -16.49 -12.68 8.40
N SER A 43 -16.09 -13.89 8.78
CA SER A 43 -17.01 -14.87 9.35
C SER A 43 -17.74 -14.27 10.56
N PRO A 44 -19.06 -14.39 10.69
CA PRO A 44 -19.80 -13.89 11.85
C PRO A 44 -19.30 -14.41 13.21
N ASN A 45 -18.55 -15.50 13.21
CA ASN A 45 -17.94 -16.06 14.41
C ASN A 45 -16.48 -15.67 14.63
N ALA A 46 -15.87 -14.92 13.71
CA ALA A 46 -14.50 -14.45 13.87
C ALA A 46 -14.38 -13.40 14.99
N ASP A 47 -15.46 -12.68 15.29
CA ASP A 47 -15.48 -11.63 16.32
C ASP A 47 -15.28 -12.16 17.74
N ARG A 48 -15.45 -13.45 17.98
CA ARG A 48 -15.23 -14.04 19.32
C ARG A 48 -13.77 -14.36 19.64
N TYR A 49 -12.92 -14.42 18.63
CA TYR A 49 -11.51 -14.81 18.76
C TYR A 49 -10.52 -13.85 18.12
N MET A 50 -11.02 -12.81 17.47
CA MET A 50 -10.14 -11.77 16.93
C MET A 50 -9.82 -10.76 18.02
N ASP A 51 -8.54 -10.49 18.17
CA ASP A 51 -8.08 -9.32 18.90
C ASP A 51 -8.85 -8.09 18.40
N ARG A 52 -9.29 -7.27 19.36
CA ARG A 52 -10.11 -6.11 19.12
C ARG A 52 -9.45 -5.21 18.06
N LYS A 53 -10.14 -4.98 16.95
CA LYS A 53 -9.68 -4.03 15.94
C LYS A 53 -9.70 -2.61 16.50
N GLU A 54 -8.69 -1.84 16.16
CA GLU A 54 -8.58 -0.43 16.55
C GLU A 54 -9.59 0.45 15.80
N VAL A 55 -9.82 0.16 14.53
CA VAL A 55 -10.77 0.86 13.68
C VAL A 55 -11.57 -0.11 12.81
N ALA A 56 -12.77 0.27 12.40
CA ALA A 56 -13.52 -0.46 11.38
C ALA A 56 -13.21 0.12 10.00
N VAL A 57 -12.84 -0.72 9.04
CA VAL A 57 -12.45 -0.31 7.69
C VAL A 57 -13.51 -0.71 6.68
N SER A 58 -13.90 0.23 5.83
CA SER A 58 -14.81 -0.01 4.72
C SER A 58 -14.23 0.53 3.43
N PRO A 59 -14.49 -0.12 2.27
CA PRO A 59 -14.05 0.41 0.99
C PRO A 59 -14.94 1.59 0.56
N VAL A 60 -14.29 2.63 0.01
CA VAL A 60 -14.94 3.70 -0.74
C VAL A 60 -14.53 3.56 -2.20
N GLU A 61 -15.50 3.67 -3.08
CA GLU A 61 -15.32 3.50 -4.51
C GLU A 61 -15.54 4.81 -5.25
N SER A 62 -14.67 5.09 -6.20
CA SER A 62 -14.82 6.20 -7.15
C SER A 62 -14.42 5.72 -8.53
N THR A 63 -15.39 5.55 -9.42
CA THR A 63 -15.16 5.00 -10.76
C THR A 63 -15.58 6.01 -11.82
N THR A 64 -14.67 6.27 -12.74
CA THR A 64 -14.90 7.04 -13.97
C THR A 64 -14.45 6.20 -15.17
N ASP A 65 -14.48 6.77 -16.36
CA ASP A 65 -14.04 6.06 -17.58
C ASP A 65 -12.57 5.61 -17.53
N HIS A 66 -11.72 6.37 -16.83
CA HIS A 66 -10.28 6.14 -16.77
C HIS A 66 -9.75 5.87 -15.36
N LEU A 67 -10.59 5.97 -14.35
CA LEU A 67 -10.23 5.79 -12.96
C LEU A 67 -11.12 4.74 -12.32
N ASP A 68 -10.51 3.75 -11.68
CA ASP A 68 -11.19 2.79 -10.83
C ASP A 68 -10.49 2.79 -9.46
N LEU A 69 -11.00 3.63 -8.56
CA LEU A 69 -10.39 3.91 -7.29
C LEU A 69 -11.18 3.23 -6.17
N VAL A 70 -10.49 2.37 -5.43
CA VAL A 70 -10.99 1.78 -4.18
C VAL A 70 -10.00 2.11 -3.07
N PHE A 71 -10.45 2.85 -2.06
CA PHE A 71 -9.62 3.29 -0.95
C PHE A 71 -10.34 3.13 0.39
N PRO A 72 -9.61 3.06 1.51
CA PRO A 72 -10.23 2.80 2.80
C PRO A 72 -10.86 4.06 3.40
N GLU A 73 -12.01 3.87 4.05
CA GLU A 73 -12.59 4.79 5.01
C GLU A 73 -12.66 4.07 6.36
N VAL A 74 -12.29 4.74 7.44
CA VAL A 74 -12.30 4.17 8.77
C VAL A 74 -13.42 4.75 9.61
N LYS A 75 -13.95 3.92 10.51
CA LYS A 75 -14.80 4.30 11.63
C LYS A 75 -14.05 4.08 12.93
N SER A 76 -14.10 5.04 13.82
CA SER A 76 -13.46 5.00 15.14
C SER A 76 -14.46 5.41 16.23
N VAL A 77 -14.23 4.92 17.43
CA VAL A 77 -14.94 5.39 18.63
C VAL A 77 -14.65 6.86 18.94
N SER A 78 -13.53 7.37 18.43
CA SER A 78 -13.18 8.79 18.50
C SER A 78 -13.46 9.49 17.18
N PRO A 79 -14.43 10.42 17.11
CA PRO A 79 -14.69 11.19 15.89
C PRO A 79 -13.49 12.00 15.41
N ALA A 80 -12.65 12.48 16.33
CA ALA A 80 -11.45 13.24 15.98
C ALA A 80 -10.41 12.36 15.27
N VAL A 81 -10.18 11.14 15.76
CA VAL A 81 -9.29 10.14 15.14
C VAL A 81 -9.82 9.73 13.77
N GLU A 82 -11.11 9.42 13.69
CA GLU A 82 -11.77 9.07 12.43
C GLU A 82 -11.58 10.15 11.37
N LYS A 83 -11.86 11.42 11.75
CA LYS A 83 -11.69 12.56 10.85
C LYS A 83 -10.23 12.74 10.41
N ALA A 84 -9.28 12.62 11.31
CA ALA A 84 -7.86 12.79 11.02
C ALA A 84 -7.36 11.76 9.98
N ILE A 85 -7.68 10.50 10.19
CA ILE A 85 -7.27 9.40 9.29
C ILE A 85 -7.95 9.57 7.92
N ASN A 86 -9.28 9.74 7.89
CA ASN A 86 -10.03 9.83 6.65
C ASN A 86 -9.65 11.07 5.83
N THR A 87 -9.39 12.20 6.47
CA THR A 87 -8.96 13.43 5.79
C THR A 87 -7.60 13.22 5.10
N THR A 88 -6.65 12.58 5.78
CA THR A 88 -5.32 12.31 5.22
C THR A 88 -5.39 11.40 4.00
N ILE A 89 -6.14 10.30 4.09
CA ILE A 89 -6.31 9.35 2.99
C ILE A 89 -7.05 10.00 1.81
N LYS A 90 -8.18 10.68 2.07
CA LYS A 90 -8.96 11.35 1.02
C LYS A 90 -8.18 12.44 0.29
N LYS A 91 -7.33 13.18 0.99
CA LYS A 91 -6.46 14.19 0.38
C LYS A 91 -5.49 13.56 -0.64
N TYR A 92 -4.90 12.42 -0.29
CA TYR A 92 -4.02 11.70 -1.19
C TYR A 92 -4.77 11.19 -2.43
N VAL A 93 -5.91 10.54 -2.25
CA VAL A 93 -6.73 9.99 -3.34
C VAL A 93 -7.25 11.09 -4.26
N SER A 94 -7.77 12.18 -3.68
CA SER A 94 -8.29 13.32 -4.46
C SER A 94 -7.19 13.99 -5.29
N LYS A 95 -5.97 14.05 -4.78
CA LYS A 95 -4.84 14.59 -5.54
C LYS A 95 -4.57 13.74 -6.79
N ILE A 96 -4.52 12.43 -6.65
CA ILE A 96 -4.32 11.52 -7.80
C ILE A 96 -5.45 11.69 -8.81
N GLN A 97 -6.70 11.66 -8.36
CA GLN A 97 -7.86 11.83 -9.21
C GLN A 97 -7.80 13.15 -10.00
N ASN A 98 -7.58 14.25 -9.32
CA ASN A 98 -7.52 15.57 -9.94
C ASN A 98 -6.35 15.69 -10.93
N ASP A 99 -5.18 15.17 -10.58
CA ASP A 99 -3.99 15.23 -11.45
C ASP A 99 -4.23 14.42 -12.74
N VAL A 100 -4.79 13.23 -12.63
CA VAL A 100 -5.09 12.38 -13.79
C VAL A 100 -6.21 12.96 -14.66
N GLU A 101 -7.28 13.49 -14.06
CA GLU A 101 -8.36 14.13 -14.81
C GLU A 101 -7.86 15.35 -15.59
N LYS A 102 -7.01 16.18 -14.98
CA LYS A 102 -6.39 17.33 -15.65
C LYS A 102 -5.47 16.90 -16.79
N LEU A 103 -4.70 15.84 -16.61
CA LEU A 103 -3.84 15.28 -17.64
C LEU A 103 -4.68 14.75 -18.80
N ASN A 104 -5.69 13.96 -18.51
CA ASN A 104 -6.58 13.37 -19.51
C ASN A 104 -7.42 14.40 -20.29
N ALA A 105 -7.66 15.58 -19.74
CA ALA A 105 -8.34 16.66 -20.45
C ALA A 105 -7.47 17.26 -21.58
N LYS A 106 -6.16 17.06 -21.53
CA LYS A 106 -5.20 17.65 -22.47
C LYS A 106 -4.59 16.65 -23.43
N GLU A 107 -4.49 15.39 -23.03
CA GLU A 107 -3.79 14.34 -23.77
C GLU A 107 -4.77 13.51 -24.62
N SER A 108 -4.33 13.08 -25.81
CA SER A 108 -5.08 12.16 -26.67
C SER A 108 -5.09 10.75 -26.06
N ASP A 109 -3.90 10.27 -25.65
CA ASP A 109 -3.75 8.99 -24.99
C ASP A 109 -4.05 9.15 -23.50
N LYS A 110 -5.10 8.49 -23.06
CA LYS A 110 -5.57 8.66 -21.70
C LYS A 110 -4.74 7.85 -20.72
N THR A 111 -4.56 8.41 -19.54
CA THR A 111 -4.00 7.71 -18.38
C THR A 111 -5.12 6.97 -17.68
N ASN A 112 -4.93 5.67 -17.48
CA ASN A 112 -5.86 4.79 -16.79
C ASN A 112 -5.27 4.40 -15.44
N VAL A 113 -6.07 4.46 -14.38
CA VAL A 113 -5.62 4.20 -13.01
C VAL A 113 -6.53 3.18 -12.34
N VAL A 114 -5.91 2.17 -11.73
CA VAL A 114 -6.56 1.26 -10.79
C VAL A 114 -5.93 1.47 -9.42
N MET A 115 -6.75 1.74 -8.43
CA MET A 115 -6.33 1.86 -7.04
C MET A 115 -7.06 0.83 -6.18
N TYR A 116 -6.30 0.21 -5.27
CA TYR A 116 -6.83 -0.68 -4.24
C TYR A 116 -5.98 -0.53 -2.97
N TYR A 117 -6.44 -1.07 -1.86
CA TYR A 117 -5.71 -0.97 -0.59
C TYR A 117 -5.57 -2.31 0.10
N ASP A 118 -4.59 -2.38 0.99
CA ASP A 118 -4.29 -3.54 1.80
C ASP A 118 -4.04 -3.10 3.24
N VAL A 119 -4.91 -3.53 4.17
CA VAL A 119 -4.72 -3.28 5.60
C VAL A 119 -3.66 -4.24 6.12
N LYS A 120 -2.54 -3.69 6.56
CA LYS A 120 -1.41 -4.46 7.10
C LYS A 120 -1.55 -4.70 8.59
N THR A 121 -1.96 -3.68 9.33
CA THR A 121 -2.08 -3.75 10.78
C THR A 121 -3.26 -2.89 11.24
N ASP A 122 -4.07 -3.44 12.12
CA ASP A 122 -5.17 -2.76 12.80
C ASP A 122 -5.24 -3.32 14.24
N LYS A 123 -4.18 -3.05 15.02
CA LYS A 123 -3.96 -3.67 16.34
C LYS A 123 -2.91 -2.89 17.12
N ASN A 124 -2.94 -3.01 18.43
CA ASN A 124 -1.93 -2.48 19.33
C ASN A 124 -1.68 -0.96 19.21
N GLY A 125 -2.75 -0.20 18.96
CA GLY A 125 -2.67 1.25 18.82
C GLY A 125 -2.20 1.73 17.45
N ILE A 126 -2.09 0.83 16.47
CA ILE A 126 -1.66 1.11 15.09
C ILE A 126 -2.74 0.74 14.09
N PHE A 127 -2.94 1.61 13.12
CA PHE A 127 -3.57 1.32 11.84
C PHE A 127 -2.58 1.59 10.72
N SER A 128 -2.18 0.55 10.01
CA SER A 128 -1.21 0.64 8.90
C SER A 128 -1.83 0.06 7.64
N VAL A 129 -1.82 0.83 6.55
CA VAL A 129 -2.45 0.47 5.29
C VAL A 129 -1.56 0.86 4.13
N LEU A 130 -1.52 0.02 3.10
CA LEU A 130 -0.93 0.32 1.80
C LEU A 130 -2.02 0.65 0.80
N ILE A 131 -1.83 1.71 0.03
CA ILE A 131 -2.65 2.04 -1.13
C ILE A 131 -1.81 1.80 -2.38
N HIS A 132 -2.28 0.88 -3.21
CA HIS A 132 -1.66 0.50 -4.47
C HIS A 132 -2.31 1.26 -5.61
N THR A 133 -1.50 1.85 -6.47
CA THR A 133 -1.96 2.57 -7.66
C THR A 133 -1.23 2.02 -8.86
N TYR A 134 -1.95 1.38 -9.75
CA TYR A 134 -1.45 0.94 -11.05
C TYR A 134 -1.86 1.95 -12.11
N THR A 135 -0.89 2.49 -12.83
CA THR A 135 -1.10 3.51 -13.84
C THR A 135 -0.59 3.03 -15.18
N MET A 136 -1.39 3.17 -16.23
CA MET A 136 -1.03 2.81 -17.59
C MET A 136 -1.70 3.78 -18.57
N ARG A 137 -0.94 4.31 -19.52
CA ARG A 137 -1.50 5.10 -20.62
C ARG A 137 -2.04 4.18 -21.72
N ASP A 138 -2.98 4.71 -22.49
CA ASP A 138 -3.41 4.04 -23.73
C ASP A 138 -2.19 3.85 -24.64
N HIS A 139 -2.09 2.67 -25.24
CA HIS A 139 -1.01 2.25 -26.15
C HIS A 139 0.37 2.02 -25.49
N ASP A 140 0.54 2.24 -24.20
CA ASP A 140 1.77 1.87 -23.51
C ASP A 140 1.90 0.33 -23.43
N ALA A 141 3.13 -0.15 -23.53
CA ALA A 141 3.44 -1.57 -23.42
C ALA A 141 3.25 -2.12 -22.01
N ASN A 142 3.54 -1.29 -20.99
CA ASN A 142 3.49 -1.66 -19.58
C ASN A 142 3.00 -0.49 -18.74
N GLY A 143 2.33 -0.80 -17.64
CA GLY A 143 2.01 0.17 -16.61
C GLY A 143 2.98 0.10 -15.44
N VAL A 144 2.82 0.99 -14.49
CA VAL A 144 3.67 1.12 -13.30
C VAL A 144 2.83 1.06 -12.05
N ASN A 145 3.30 0.28 -11.07
CA ASN A 145 2.77 0.26 -9.73
C ASN A 145 3.47 1.30 -8.85
N TYR A 146 2.67 2.06 -8.10
CA TYR A 146 3.14 2.86 -6.99
C TYR A 146 2.41 2.47 -5.70
N VAL A 147 3.15 2.34 -4.60
CA VAL A 147 2.59 1.93 -3.30
C VAL A 147 2.82 3.04 -2.30
N LYS A 148 1.72 3.56 -1.76
CA LYS A 148 1.71 4.56 -0.69
C LYS A 148 1.39 3.90 0.63
N GLY A 149 2.23 4.11 1.65
CA GLY A 149 1.97 3.65 3.01
C GLY A 149 1.39 4.77 3.88
N PHE A 150 0.39 4.41 4.69
CA PHE A 150 -0.12 5.25 5.77
C PHE A 150 -0.14 4.45 7.05
N THR A 151 0.52 4.98 8.07
CA THR A 151 0.54 4.39 9.42
C THR A 151 0.10 5.44 10.42
N PHE A 152 -0.91 5.12 11.23
CA PHE A 152 -1.52 6.05 12.17
C PHE A 152 -1.47 5.50 13.59
N ASN A 153 -1.29 6.41 14.54
CA ASN A 153 -1.60 6.14 15.94
C ASN A 153 -3.13 6.22 16.12
N THR A 154 -3.75 5.13 16.53
CA THR A 154 -5.22 5.05 16.63
C THR A 154 -5.80 5.73 17.87
N THR A 155 -4.95 6.13 18.82
CA THR A 155 -5.37 6.94 19.98
C THR A 155 -5.46 8.42 19.63
N THR A 156 -4.53 8.92 18.82
CA THR A 156 -4.42 10.35 18.50
C THR A 156 -4.87 10.70 17.09
N GLY A 157 -4.94 9.74 16.17
CA GLY A 157 -5.16 9.95 14.74
C GLY A 157 -3.94 10.50 14.00
N ARG A 158 -2.81 10.69 14.68
CA ARG A 158 -1.59 11.23 14.07
C ARG A 158 -0.96 10.20 13.14
N GLN A 159 -0.61 10.63 11.94
CA GLN A 159 0.21 9.84 11.05
C GLN A 159 1.64 9.70 11.60
N LEU A 160 2.15 8.48 11.61
CA LEU A 160 3.49 8.16 12.07
C LEU A 160 4.45 8.15 10.88
N SER A 161 5.55 8.86 11.03
CA SER A 161 6.69 8.82 10.10
C SER A 161 7.66 7.71 10.48
N LEU A 162 8.58 7.41 9.57
CA LEU A 162 9.67 6.48 9.84
C LEU A 162 10.52 6.96 11.05
N TYR A 163 10.70 8.27 11.20
CA TYR A 163 11.39 8.86 12.35
C TYR A 163 10.66 8.57 13.67
N ASP A 164 9.32 8.65 13.69
CA ASP A 164 8.51 8.34 14.88
C ASP A 164 8.67 6.88 15.32
N LEU A 165 9.05 6.01 14.41
CA LEU A 165 9.24 4.57 14.64
C LEU A 165 10.69 4.18 14.93
N GLY A 166 11.59 5.14 15.10
CA GLY A 166 13.00 4.92 15.43
C GLY A 166 13.99 5.36 14.36
N GLY A 167 13.52 5.73 13.17
CA GLY A 167 14.34 6.15 12.04
C GLY A 167 15.09 5.00 11.36
N LEU A 168 15.42 5.20 10.11
CA LEU A 168 16.23 4.28 9.30
C LEU A 168 17.04 5.10 8.30
N ASN A 169 18.32 4.84 8.19
CA ASN A 169 19.14 5.44 7.15
C ASN A 169 19.39 4.49 5.98
N LYS A 170 19.92 5.03 4.89
CA LYS A 170 20.19 4.27 3.66
C LYS A 170 21.14 3.09 3.89
N LYS A 171 22.18 3.26 4.71
CA LYS A 171 23.15 2.20 5.02
C LYS A 171 22.49 1.03 5.75
N GLU A 172 21.61 1.32 6.69
CA GLU A 172 20.86 0.31 7.44
C GLU A 172 19.88 -0.45 6.51
N LEU A 173 19.22 0.25 5.60
CA LEU A 173 18.37 -0.36 4.59
C LEU A 173 19.16 -1.30 3.67
N VAL A 174 20.30 -0.85 3.14
CA VAL A 174 21.17 -1.67 2.29
C VAL A 174 21.65 -2.91 3.05
N ASN A 175 22.05 -2.76 4.30
CA ASN A 175 22.42 -3.91 5.14
C ASN A 175 21.26 -4.90 5.33
N ALA A 176 20.02 -4.42 5.52
CA ALA A 176 18.86 -5.29 5.62
C ALA A 176 18.61 -6.07 4.33
N ILE A 177 18.81 -5.44 3.18
CA ILE A 177 18.71 -6.08 1.87
C ILE A 177 19.80 -7.13 1.71
N ASP A 178 21.06 -6.80 1.99
CA ASP A 178 22.22 -7.67 1.81
C ASP A 178 22.13 -8.93 2.69
N ASN A 179 21.50 -8.81 3.86
CA ASN A 179 21.30 -9.93 4.78
C ASN A 179 20.00 -10.72 4.54
N ASN A 180 19.24 -10.39 3.50
CA ASN A 180 17.98 -11.06 3.19
C ASN A 180 18.02 -11.67 1.78
N GLN A 181 18.24 -12.99 1.72
CA GLN A 181 18.39 -13.71 0.46
C GLN A 181 17.12 -13.67 -0.38
N ASP A 182 15.93 -13.73 0.24
CA ASP A 182 14.65 -13.69 -0.48
C ASP A 182 14.45 -12.34 -1.16
N VAL A 183 14.78 -11.25 -0.47
CA VAL A 183 14.73 -9.90 -1.03
C VAL A 183 15.73 -9.78 -2.19
N LYS A 184 16.96 -10.25 -2.02
CA LYS A 184 17.97 -10.24 -3.10
C LYS A 184 17.51 -11.02 -4.32
N ASN A 185 16.89 -12.17 -4.11
CA ASN A 185 16.36 -12.99 -5.20
C ASN A 185 15.24 -12.26 -5.96
N GLN A 186 14.34 -11.54 -5.25
CA GLN A 186 13.28 -10.73 -5.86
C GLN A 186 13.87 -9.57 -6.67
N LEU A 187 14.94 -8.96 -6.20
CA LEU A 187 15.59 -7.83 -6.87
C LEU A 187 16.37 -8.23 -8.13
N GLY A 188 16.75 -9.49 -8.24
CA GLY A 188 17.36 -10.05 -9.45
C GLY A 188 18.77 -9.55 -9.78
N GLY A 189 19.49 -8.96 -8.83
CA GLY A 189 20.83 -8.45 -9.04
C GLY A 189 21.29 -7.46 -7.97
N GLU A 190 22.33 -6.67 -8.30
CA GLU A 190 22.81 -5.62 -7.42
C GLU A 190 21.76 -4.53 -7.23
N VAL A 191 21.58 -4.13 -5.98
CA VAL A 191 20.65 -3.08 -5.60
C VAL A 191 21.38 -1.76 -5.58
N ASN A 192 20.94 -0.83 -6.41
CA ASN A 192 21.40 0.55 -6.36
C ASN A 192 20.27 1.44 -5.84
N ILE A 193 20.32 1.76 -4.56
CA ILE A 193 19.39 2.70 -3.92
C ILE A 193 19.97 4.10 -4.00
N ASP A 194 19.56 4.89 -4.99
CA ASP A 194 20.03 6.27 -5.14
C ASP A 194 19.51 7.19 -4.04
N LYS A 195 18.19 7.14 -3.81
CA LYS A 195 17.52 7.91 -2.77
C LYS A 195 16.89 6.99 -1.75
N MET A 196 16.88 7.41 -0.48
CA MET A 196 16.20 6.67 0.57
C MET A 196 14.72 6.53 0.24
N PRO A 197 14.18 5.29 0.14
CA PRO A 197 12.75 5.06 0.03
C PRO A 197 12.00 5.63 1.22
N THR A 198 10.81 6.15 0.98
CA THR A 198 10.02 6.84 2.01
C THR A 198 8.81 6.05 2.48
N GLU A 199 8.33 5.07 1.68
CA GLU A 199 7.11 4.35 1.98
C GLU A 199 7.39 3.07 2.76
N PHE A 200 6.50 2.78 3.70
CA PHE A 200 6.60 1.62 4.58
C PHE A 200 5.22 1.23 5.12
N TYR A 201 5.14 0.07 5.71
CA TYR A 201 4.08 -0.31 6.62
C TYR A 201 4.64 -0.90 7.91
N THR A 202 3.81 -1.02 8.92
CA THR A 202 4.19 -1.65 10.18
C THR A 202 3.41 -2.94 10.38
N THR A 203 4.02 -3.84 11.14
CA THR A 203 3.38 -5.02 11.72
C THR A 203 2.81 -4.69 13.11
N ASP A 204 2.12 -5.64 13.73
CA ASP A 204 1.45 -5.46 15.03
C ASP A 204 2.42 -5.37 16.22
N ASP A 205 3.68 -5.74 16.02
CA ASP A 205 4.78 -5.56 16.99
C ASP A 205 5.64 -4.32 16.74
N TYR A 206 5.15 -3.37 15.92
CA TYR A 206 5.87 -2.16 15.51
C TYR A 206 7.10 -2.39 14.61
N SER A 207 7.27 -3.59 14.08
CA SER A 207 8.29 -3.83 13.07
C SER A 207 7.94 -3.11 11.76
N VAL A 208 8.96 -2.58 11.11
CA VAL A 208 8.84 -1.81 9.87
C VAL A 208 9.19 -2.68 8.68
N VAL A 209 8.41 -2.56 7.63
CA VAL A 209 8.69 -3.14 6.31
C VAL A 209 8.75 -2.00 5.30
N MET A 210 9.92 -1.80 4.70
CA MET A 210 10.12 -0.76 3.69
C MET A 210 9.58 -1.21 2.34
N VAL A 211 9.07 -0.27 1.57
CA VAL A 211 8.55 -0.48 0.22
C VAL A 211 9.55 0.08 -0.78
N LEU A 212 10.09 -0.80 -1.62
CA LEU A 212 10.89 -0.42 -2.78
C LEU A 212 9.98 -0.30 -4.00
N GLN A 213 9.97 0.87 -4.62
CA GLN A 213 9.07 1.18 -5.72
C GLN A 213 9.57 0.66 -7.06
N GLN A 214 8.67 0.09 -7.85
CA GLN A 214 8.94 -0.31 -9.23
C GLN A 214 9.40 0.90 -10.05
N ASP A 215 10.40 0.69 -10.91
CA ASP A 215 11.00 1.69 -11.79
C ASP A 215 11.68 2.89 -11.10
N VAL A 216 11.71 2.90 -9.78
CA VAL A 216 12.39 3.92 -8.96
C VAL A 216 13.52 3.28 -8.16
N ASP A 217 13.18 2.31 -7.34
CA ASP A 217 14.12 1.60 -6.45
C ASP A 217 14.48 0.22 -7.01
N THR A 218 13.63 -0.33 -7.86
CA THR A 218 13.78 -1.64 -8.48
C THR A 218 13.68 -1.56 -10.00
N ILE A 219 14.19 -2.57 -10.69
CA ILE A 219 13.94 -2.73 -12.13
C ILE A 219 12.48 -3.10 -12.38
N HIS A 220 11.97 -2.77 -13.57
CA HIS A 220 10.56 -3.00 -13.93
C HIS A 220 10.09 -4.44 -13.70
N SER A 221 10.89 -5.41 -14.07
CA SER A 221 10.58 -6.83 -13.93
C SER A 221 10.52 -7.34 -12.48
N ALA A 222 11.21 -6.68 -11.56
CA ALA A 222 11.16 -7.02 -10.14
C ALA A 222 9.86 -6.52 -9.48
N GLY A 223 9.26 -5.46 -10.02
CA GLY A 223 8.08 -4.85 -9.44
C GLY A 223 8.35 -4.19 -8.09
N THR A 224 7.32 -4.08 -7.28
CA THR A 224 7.42 -3.60 -5.89
C THR A 224 8.03 -4.69 -5.01
N VAL A 225 9.05 -4.35 -4.22
CA VAL A 225 9.72 -5.28 -3.30
C VAL A 225 9.60 -4.77 -1.87
N TYR A 226 9.30 -5.65 -0.95
CA TYR A 226 9.13 -5.36 0.47
C TYR A 226 10.35 -5.83 1.26
N VAL A 227 10.93 -4.93 2.07
CA VAL A 227 12.13 -5.21 2.85
C VAL A 227 11.85 -5.08 4.34
N PRO A 228 11.74 -6.21 5.08
CA PRO A 228 11.66 -6.16 6.53
C PRO A 228 12.94 -5.58 7.14
N VAL A 229 12.79 -4.61 8.03
CA VAL A 229 13.91 -3.97 8.73
C VAL A 229 13.83 -4.11 10.25
N GLY A 230 12.81 -4.82 10.74
CA GLY A 230 12.59 -5.10 12.15
C GLY A 230 12.04 -3.90 12.95
N ASN A 231 12.03 -4.04 14.27
CA ASN A 231 11.58 -2.98 15.17
C ASN A 231 12.72 -1.96 15.38
N LEU A 232 12.55 -0.78 14.80
CA LEU A 232 13.59 0.26 14.80
C LEU A 232 13.78 0.92 16.20
N ARG A 233 12.79 0.79 17.09
CA ARG A 233 12.88 1.33 18.47
C ARG A 233 13.79 0.50 19.35
N ASP A 234 13.87 -0.79 19.13
CA ASP A 234 14.69 -1.70 19.98
C ASP A 234 16.18 -1.44 19.83
N ARG A 235 16.61 -0.88 18.70
CA ARG A 235 18.02 -0.51 18.47
C ARG A 235 18.52 0.61 19.38
N GLN A 236 17.64 1.50 19.84
CA GLN A 236 18.01 2.58 20.76
C GLN A 236 18.35 2.05 22.17
N ASN A 237 17.83 0.87 22.50
CA ASN A 237 18.10 0.25 23.80
C ASN A 237 19.44 -0.51 23.84
N ASP A 238 19.99 -0.91 22.70
CA ASP A 238 21.28 -1.62 22.60
C ASP A 238 22.49 -0.66 22.67
N VAL A 239 22.33 0.59 22.27
CA VAL A 239 23.42 1.59 22.29
C VAL A 239 23.69 2.11 23.72
N THR A 240 22.73 1.97 24.62
CA THR A 240 22.88 2.39 26.03
C THR A 240 23.48 1.31 26.95
N LYS A 241 23.78 0.14 26.39
CA LYS A 241 24.39 -0.99 27.13
C LYS A 241 25.88 -1.24 26.84
N LYS A 242 26.55 -0.29 26.20
CA LYS A 242 28.01 -0.35 26.00
C LYS A 242 28.73 0.71 26.83
#